data_d269260c2bc96a2c12ee1447a4f0c743
#
_entry.id   d269260c2bc96a2c12ee1447a4f0c743
#
_cell.length_a   1.000
_cell.length_b   1.000
_cell.length_c   1.000
_cell.angle_alpha   90.00
_cell.angle_beta   90.00
_cell.angle_gamma   90.00
#
_symmetry.space_group_name_H-M   'P 1'
#
loop_
_entity.id
_entity.type
_entity.pdbx_description
1 polymer ?
#
loop_
_entity_poly.entity_id
_entity_poly.type
_entity_poly.pdbx_seq_one_letter_code
_entity_poly.pdbx_strand_id
1 'polypeptide(L)'
;CAGDLAKMGYDVTIFEALHEAGGVLVYGIPEFRLPKTDVVAKEIENVKSLGVKIETDVVIGKATTIDELMDEEGFDAVFIGSGAGLPKFMGIPGEQANGVFSANEYLTRSNLMKAFKEDSTTPIMRAKKVAVVGGGNVAMDAARTALRLGAEVHIVYRRSEAELPARIEEVHHAKEEGVIFDLLTNPKEILVDENG
;
A
#
# COMPACT_ATOMS: atom_id res chain seq x y z
N CYS A 1 -8.34 -17.31 -6.33
CA CYS A 1 -8.11 -18.03 -7.59
C CYS A 1 -7.13 -19.18 -7.39
N ALA A 2 -5.87 -18.91 -6.98
CA ALA A 2 -4.83 -19.95 -6.89
C ALA A 2 -5.22 -21.11 -5.97
N GLY A 3 -5.71 -20.81 -4.76
CA GLY A 3 -6.15 -21.84 -3.82
C GLY A 3 -7.32 -22.68 -4.33
N ASP A 4 -8.25 -22.06 -5.07
CA ASP A 4 -9.39 -22.81 -5.65
C ASP A 4 -8.95 -23.73 -6.78
N LEU A 5 -8.07 -23.24 -7.68
CA LEU A 5 -7.51 -24.06 -8.75
C LEU A 5 -6.68 -25.22 -8.20
N ALA A 6 -5.85 -24.98 -7.18
CA ALA A 6 -5.07 -26.03 -6.54
C ALA A 6 -5.97 -27.14 -5.92
N LYS A 7 -7.09 -26.75 -5.27
CA LYS A 7 -8.09 -27.72 -4.76
C LYS A 7 -8.77 -28.52 -5.88
N MET A 8 -8.83 -27.97 -7.08
CA MET A 8 -9.36 -28.66 -8.27
C MET A 8 -8.33 -29.57 -8.94
N GLY A 9 -7.08 -29.61 -8.46
CA GLY A 9 -6.02 -30.48 -8.93
C GLY A 9 -5.13 -29.88 -10.03
N TYR A 10 -5.18 -28.57 -10.23
CA TYR A 10 -4.28 -27.87 -11.16
C TYR A 10 -2.95 -27.54 -10.48
N ASP A 11 -1.86 -27.59 -11.24
CA ASP A 11 -0.58 -27.01 -10.85
C ASP A 11 -0.65 -25.49 -10.96
N VAL A 12 -0.39 -24.79 -9.87
CA VAL A 12 -0.53 -23.33 -9.82
C VAL A 12 0.75 -22.66 -9.35
N THR A 13 1.19 -21.65 -10.08
CA THR A 13 2.29 -20.77 -9.70
C THR A 13 1.79 -19.34 -9.61
N ILE A 14 2.11 -18.65 -8.54
CA ILE A 14 1.89 -17.21 -8.36
C ILE A 14 3.23 -16.50 -8.57
N PHE A 15 3.27 -15.55 -9.49
CA PHE A 15 4.39 -14.63 -9.68
C PHE A 15 4.08 -13.31 -8.99
N GLU A 16 4.92 -12.91 -8.05
CA GLU A 16 4.81 -11.68 -7.28
C GLU A 16 5.99 -10.76 -7.57
N ALA A 17 5.71 -9.50 -7.90
CA ALA A 17 6.75 -8.53 -8.23
C ALA A 17 7.59 -8.09 -7.02
N LEU A 18 7.01 -8.14 -5.82
CA LEU A 18 7.68 -7.76 -4.58
C LEU A 18 8.44 -8.95 -3.96
N HIS A 19 9.34 -8.66 -3.04
CA HIS A 19 10.13 -9.68 -2.33
C HIS A 19 9.34 -10.43 -1.24
N GLU A 20 8.15 -9.94 -0.89
CA GLU A 20 7.22 -10.61 0.02
C GLU A 20 5.86 -10.76 -0.67
N ALA A 21 5.27 -11.95 -0.59
CA ALA A 21 3.93 -12.21 -1.08
C ALA A 21 2.86 -11.58 -0.19
N GLY A 22 1.72 -11.20 -0.79
CA GLY A 22 0.57 -10.65 -0.06
C GLY A 22 0.11 -9.28 -0.55
N GLY A 23 0.87 -8.64 -1.45
CA GLY A 23 0.47 -7.39 -2.10
C GLY A 23 0.10 -6.31 -1.08
N VAL A 24 -1.04 -5.63 -1.29
CA VAL A 24 -1.50 -4.53 -0.44
C VAL A 24 -1.69 -4.92 1.04
N LEU A 25 -1.95 -6.19 1.32
CA LEU A 25 -2.05 -6.68 2.71
C LEU A 25 -0.72 -6.52 3.46
N VAL A 26 0.40 -6.57 2.74
CA VAL A 26 1.76 -6.43 3.30
C VAL A 26 2.28 -5.01 3.16
N TYR A 27 2.27 -4.44 1.95
CA TYR A 27 2.87 -3.12 1.73
C TYR A 27 1.97 -1.95 2.13
N GLY A 28 0.64 -2.09 2.02
CA GLY A 28 -0.30 -0.98 2.15
C GLY A 28 -0.98 -0.89 3.52
N ILE A 29 -1.49 -2.00 4.04
CA ILE A 29 -2.21 -2.01 5.32
C ILE A 29 -1.20 -2.04 6.48
N PRO A 30 -1.27 -1.12 7.44
CA PRO A 30 -0.33 -1.10 8.58
C PRO A 30 -0.47 -2.31 9.52
N GLU A 31 0.62 -2.64 10.21
CA GLU A 31 0.68 -3.75 11.18
C GLU A 31 -0.39 -3.63 12.27
N PHE A 32 -0.68 -2.41 12.73
CA PHE A 32 -1.66 -2.16 13.79
C PHE A 32 -3.13 -2.41 13.35
N ARG A 33 -3.37 -2.57 12.04
CA ARG A 33 -4.67 -2.97 11.48
C ARG A 33 -4.71 -4.43 11.07
N LEU A 34 -3.63 -4.93 10.51
CA LEU A 34 -3.52 -6.30 10.00
C LEU A 34 -2.14 -6.86 10.30
N PRO A 35 -2.00 -7.68 11.35
CA PRO A 35 -0.74 -8.34 11.70
C PRO A 35 -0.22 -9.21 10.56
N LYS A 36 1.04 -8.99 10.16
CA LYS A 36 1.62 -9.70 9.01
C LYS A 36 1.97 -11.13 9.36
N THR A 37 2.66 -11.32 10.46
CA THR A 37 3.14 -12.66 10.89
C THR A 37 1.98 -13.58 11.31
N ASP A 38 1.04 -13.05 12.07
CA ASP A 38 -0.01 -13.87 12.67
C ASP A 38 -1.21 -14.13 11.78
N VAL A 39 -1.43 -13.26 10.78
CA VAL A 39 -2.59 -13.35 9.88
C VAL A 39 -2.14 -13.59 8.45
N VAL A 40 -1.47 -12.60 7.83
CA VAL A 40 -1.17 -12.65 6.40
C VAL A 40 -0.24 -13.81 6.05
N ALA A 41 0.83 -14.00 6.80
CA ALA A 41 1.78 -15.08 6.56
C ALA A 41 1.13 -16.46 6.71
N LYS A 42 0.25 -16.64 7.70
CA LYS A 42 -0.48 -17.90 7.87
C LYS A 42 -1.43 -18.20 6.70
N GLU A 43 -2.12 -17.18 6.19
CA GLU A 43 -2.98 -17.35 5.01
C GLU A 43 -2.15 -17.70 3.76
N ILE A 44 -0.98 -17.11 3.59
CA ILE A 44 -0.06 -17.46 2.51
C ILE A 44 0.43 -18.90 2.66
N GLU A 45 0.81 -19.33 3.86
CA GLU A 45 1.22 -20.72 4.13
C GLU A 45 0.06 -21.71 3.90
N ASN A 46 -1.18 -21.33 4.22
CA ASN A 46 -2.35 -22.15 3.88
C ASN A 46 -2.46 -22.35 2.36
N VAL A 47 -2.25 -21.30 1.57
CA VAL A 47 -2.27 -21.40 0.11
C VAL A 47 -1.11 -22.28 -0.40
N LYS A 48 0.11 -22.13 0.12
CA LYS A 48 1.25 -22.98 -0.21
C LYS A 48 1.03 -24.44 0.15
N SER A 49 0.36 -24.70 1.28
CA SER A 49 0.05 -26.07 1.73
C SER A 49 -0.86 -26.84 0.77
N LEU A 50 -1.59 -26.14 -0.11
CA LEU A 50 -2.39 -26.73 -1.19
C LEU A 50 -1.54 -27.13 -2.40
N GLY A 51 -0.23 -26.91 -2.38
CA GLY A 51 0.69 -27.19 -3.49
C GLY A 51 0.97 -25.99 -4.39
N VAL A 52 0.42 -24.80 -4.09
CA VAL A 52 0.68 -23.58 -4.88
C VAL A 52 2.12 -23.14 -4.69
N LYS A 53 2.84 -22.94 -5.80
CA LYS A 53 4.16 -22.31 -5.82
C LYS A 53 4.02 -20.80 -5.80
N ILE A 54 4.89 -20.10 -5.08
CA ILE A 54 4.95 -18.64 -5.06
C ILE A 54 6.39 -18.23 -5.35
N GLU A 55 6.57 -17.50 -6.44
CA GLU A 55 7.85 -16.94 -6.88
C GLU A 55 7.80 -15.43 -6.73
N THR A 56 8.64 -14.91 -5.84
CA THR A 56 8.80 -13.47 -5.58
C THR A 56 9.87 -12.85 -6.46
N ASP A 57 9.93 -11.51 -6.50
CA ASP A 57 10.88 -10.73 -7.30
C ASP A 57 10.75 -10.95 -8.82
N VAL A 58 9.58 -11.39 -9.28
CA VAL A 58 9.29 -11.64 -10.70
C VAL A 58 8.32 -10.59 -11.23
N VAL A 59 8.82 -9.64 -12.00
CA VAL A 59 8.02 -8.59 -12.63
C VAL A 59 7.57 -9.04 -14.00
N ILE A 60 6.32 -9.48 -14.12
CA ILE A 60 5.74 -9.89 -15.43
C ILE A 60 5.70 -8.69 -16.38
N GLY A 61 6.13 -8.93 -17.62
CA GLY A 61 6.34 -7.90 -18.64
C GLY A 61 7.71 -7.24 -18.59
N LYS A 62 8.58 -7.64 -17.63
CA LYS A 62 9.98 -7.19 -17.52
C LYS A 62 10.96 -8.37 -17.38
N ALA A 63 10.74 -9.22 -16.38
CA ALA A 63 11.57 -10.41 -16.16
C ALA A 63 11.16 -11.55 -17.12
N THR A 64 9.89 -11.76 -17.29
CA THR A 64 9.28 -12.65 -18.27
C THR A 64 7.97 -12.04 -18.77
N THR A 65 7.54 -12.41 -19.97
CA THR A 65 6.30 -11.97 -20.61
C THR A 65 5.20 -13.02 -20.45
N ILE A 66 3.95 -12.63 -20.74
CA ILE A 66 2.83 -13.60 -20.76
C ILE A 66 3.03 -14.61 -21.88
N ASP A 67 3.55 -14.19 -23.04
CA ASP A 67 3.78 -15.07 -24.18
C ASP A 67 4.85 -16.13 -23.84
N GLU A 68 5.96 -15.71 -23.20
CA GLU A 68 6.99 -16.66 -22.71
C GLU A 68 6.42 -17.66 -21.70
N LEU A 69 5.57 -17.20 -20.76
CA LEU A 69 4.89 -18.10 -19.82
C LEU A 69 4.04 -19.16 -20.54
N MET A 70 3.30 -18.78 -21.57
CA MET A 70 2.40 -19.66 -22.30
C MET A 70 3.16 -20.57 -23.28
N ASP A 71 4.11 -20.01 -24.04
CA ASP A 71 4.73 -20.69 -25.18
C ASP A 71 6.01 -21.45 -24.80
N GLU A 72 6.77 -20.94 -23.81
CA GLU A 72 8.07 -21.50 -23.44
C GLU A 72 8.04 -22.26 -22.11
N GLU A 73 7.37 -21.70 -21.09
CA GLU A 73 7.27 -22.29 -19.76
C GLU A 73 6.10 -23.29 -19.64
N GLY A 74 5.18 -23.30 -20.62
CA GLY A 74 4.13 -24.29 -20.77
C GLY A 74 2.94 -24.12 -19.85
N PHE A 75 2.63 -22.89 -19.41
CA PHE A 75 1.40 -22.62 -18.71
C PHE A 75 0.20 -22.65 -19.66
N ASP A 76 -0.86 -23.34 -19.27
CA ASP A 76 -2.10 -23.43 -20.06
C ASP A 76 -2.97 -22.19 -19.97
N ALA A 77 -2.88 -21.43 -18.88
CA ALA A 77 -3.66 -20.22 -18.63
C ALA A 77 -2.97 -19.27 -17.67
N VAL A 78 -3.24 -17.97 -17.82
CA VAL A 78 -2.75 -16.90 -16.95
C VAL A 78 -3.92 -16.12 -16.38
N PHE A 79 -3.96 -15.97 -15.05
CA PHE A 79 -4.88 -15.08 -14.36
C PHE A 79 -4.14 -13.80 -13.94
N ILE A 80 -4.62 -12.63 -14.38
CA ILE A 80 -4.03 -11.34 -14.05
C ILE A 80 -4.72 -10.77 -12.82
N GLY A 81 -4.01 -10.73 -11.70
CA GLY A 81 -4.47 -10.21 -10.41
C GLY A 81 -3.50 -9.20 -9.82
N SER A 82 -2.91 -8.31 -10.65
CA SER A 82 -1.82 -7.40 -10.29
C SER A 82 -2.21 -6.26 -9.33
N GLY A 83 -3.50 -6.09 -9.03
CA GLY A 83 -3.99 -5.03 -8.15
C GLY A 83 -3.99 -3.64 -8.79
N ALA A 84 -4.15 -2.60 -7.97
CA ALA A 84 -4.23 -1.20 -8.37
C ALA A 84 -3.22 -0.34 -7.59
N GLY A 85 -1.95 -0.73 -7.62
CA GLY A 85 -0.88 -0.08 -6.87
C GLY A 85 -0.40 1.26 -7.44
N LEU A 86 -0.80 1.63 -8.67
CA LEU A 86 -0.37 2.88 -9.29
C LEU A 86 -0.96 4.10 -8.57
N PRO A 87 -0.11 5.01 -8.05
CA PRO A 87 -0.59 6.19 -7.34
C PRO A 87 -1.27 7.18 -8.27
N LYS A 88 -2.25 7.92 -7.73
CA LYS A 88 -2.85 9.07 -8.40
C LYS A 88 -2.30 10.34 -7.78
N PHE A 89 -1.74 11.19 -8.63
CA PHE A 89 -1.27 12.51 -8.26
C PHE A 89 -2.36 13.56 -8.47
N MET A 90 -2.22 14.70 -7.79
CA MET A 90 -3.20 15.79 -7.82
C MET A 90 -3.07 16.65 -9.07
N GLY A 91 -1.86 16.74 -9.65
CA GLY A 91 -1.55 17.58 -10.81
C GLY A 91 -1.49 19.07 -10.44
N ILE A 92 -1.05 19.41 -9.24
CA ILE A 92 -0.91 20.79 -8.77
C ILE A 92 0.55 21.24 -8.74
N PRO A 93 0.83 22.55 -8.81
CA PRO A 93 2.18 23.06 -8.68
C PRO A 93 2.84 22.64 -7.36
N GLY A 94 4.14 22.34 -7.40
CA GLY A 94 4.91 21.92 -6.24
C GLY A 94 4.76 20.46 -5.84
N GLU A 95 3.95 19.66 -6.51
CA GLU A 95 3.71 18.24 -6.17
C GLU A 95 4.96 17.34 -6.30
N GLN A 96 5.98 17.83 -7.01
CA GLN A 96 7.28 17.15 -7.17
C GLN A 96 8.31 17.56 -6.11
N ALA A 97 7.92 18.39 -5.15
CA ALA A 97 8.82 18.90 -4.13
C ALA A 97 9.27 17.81 -3.14
N ASN A 98 10.41 18.06 -2.49
CA ASN A 98 10.87 17.20 -1.40
C ASN A 98 9.83 17.15 -0.27
N GLY A 99 9.61 15.95 0.30
CA GLY A 99 8.62 15.76 1.35
C GLY A 99 7.21 15.47 0.84
N VAL A 100 6.99 15.46 -0.49
CA VAL A 100 5.74 15.02 -1.10
C VAL A 100 5.87 13.56 -1.51
N PHE A 101 4.98 12.72 -1.01
CA PHE A 101 4.96 11.29 -1.27
C PHE A 101 3.57 10.83 -1.69
N SER A 102 3.51 9.84 -2.56
CA SER A 102 2.27 9.09 -2.66
C SER A 102 2.04 8.27 -1.39
N ALA A 103 0.79 8.08 -1.00
CA ALA A 103 0.46 7.25 0.17
C ALA A 103 1.00 5.81 0.01
N ASN A 104 0.98 5.27 -1.22
CA ASN A 104 1.53 3.93 -1.49
C ASN A 104 3.04 3.88 -1.21
N GLU A 105 3.81 4.87 -1.63
CA GLU A 105 5.24 4.94 -1.35
C GLU A 105 5.51 5.03 0.15
N TYR A 106 4.83 5.95 0.83
CA TYR A 106 4.99 6.16 2.26
C TYR A 106 4.65 4.90 3.07
N LEU A 107 3.53 4.26 2.74
CA LEU A 107 3.10 3.02 3.39
C LEU A 107 4.00 1.84 3.05
N THR A 108 4.48 1.72 1.81
CA THR A 108 5.44 0.66 1.42
C THR A 108 6.73 0.79 2.21
N ARG A 109 7.28 1.99 2.33
CA ARG A 109 8.48 2.24 3.16
C ARG A 109 8.25 1.86 4.62
N SER A 110 7.10 2.23 5.17
CA SER A 110 6.76 1.93 6.57
C SER A 110 6.47 0.45 6.80
N ASN A 111 5.58 -0.14 6.02
CA ASN A 111 5.07 -1.49 6.27
C ASN A 111 5.98 -2.59 5.73
N LEU A 112 6.24 -2.61 4.41
CA LEU A 112 7.04 -3.64 3.76
C LEU A 112 8.52 -3.51 4.13
N MET A 113 9.07 -2.29 4.00
CA MET A 113 10.48 -2.02 4.25
C MET A 113 10.79 -1.76 5.73
N LYS A 114 9.77 -1.70 6.59
CA LYS A 114 9.89 -1.51 8.05
C LYS A 114 10.73 -0.29 8.44
N ALA A 115 10.61 0.81 7.67
CA ALA A 115 11.43 2.01 7.81
C ALA A 115 11.26 2.75 9.16
N PHE A 116 10.26 2.38 9.96
CA PHE A 116 10.07 2.90 11.31
C PHE A 116 11.07 2.35 12.32
N LYS A 117 11.75 1.21 12.03
CA LYS A 117 12.73 0.61 12.90
C LYS A 117 14.05 1.39 12.89
N GLU A 118 14.74 1.41 14.02
CA GLU A 118 16.03 2.11 14.17
C GLU A 118 17.16 1.52 13.30
N ASP A 119 17.12 0.22 13.07
CA ASP A 119 18.09 -0.53 12.28
C ASP A 119 17.71 -0.62 10.78
N SER A 120 16.63 0.03 10.37
CA SER A 120 16.20 0.02 8.95
C SER A 120 17.16 0.86 8.10
N THR A 121 17.54 0.32 6.94
CA THR A 121 18.30 1.03 5.91
C THR A 121 17.42 1.85 4.99
N THR A 122 16.08 1.67 5.04
CA THR A 122 15.13 2.41 4.23
C THR A 122 14.81 3.75 4.90
N PRO A 123 15.06 4.89 4.23
CA PRO A 123 14.74 6.18 4.79
C PRO A 123 13.23 6.41 4.86
N ILE A 124 12.76 7.00 5.97
CA ILE A 124 11.42 7.53 6.10
C ILE A 124 11.47 8.95 6.67
N MET A 125 10.72 9.86 6.06
CA MET A 125 10.65 11.22 6.55
C MET A 125 9.79 11.28 7.82
N ARG A 126 10.37 11.76 8.92
CA ARG A 126 9.66 12.06 10.16
C ARG A 126 9.42 13.57 10.24
N ALA A 127 8.31 14.01 9.66
CA ALA A 127 7.93 15.42 9.68
C ALA A 127 7.23 15.79 11.00
N LYS A 128 7.29 17.08 11.37
CA LYS A 128 6.54 17.61 12.55
C LYS A 128 5.05 17.72 12.24
N LYS A 129 4.72 18.11 10.99
CA LYS A 129 3.34 18.23 10.48
C LYS A 129 3.21 17.51 9.15
N VAL A 130 2.11 16.81 8.98
CA VAL A 130 1.80 16.04 7.77
C VAL A 130 0.38 16.36 7.33
N ALA A 131 0.23 16.72 6.04
CA ALA A 131 -1.07 16.81 5.40
C ALA A 131 -1.26 15.55 4.51
N VAL A 132 -2.33 14.81 4.74
CA VAL A 132 -2.73 13.66 3.94
C VAL A 132 -3.94 14.08 3.09
N VAL A 133 -3.74 14.15 1.77
CA VAL A 133 -4.81 14.56 0.85
C VAL A 133 -5.59 13.35 0.38
N GLY A 134 -6.82 13.24 0.82
CA GLY A 134 -7.71 12.13 0.50
C GLY A 134 -8.59 11.70 1.65
N GLY A 135 -9.62 10.91 1.36
CA GLY A 135 -10.61 10.48 2.36
C GLY A 135 -10.88 8.97 2.36
N GLY A 136 -10.09 8.17 1.65
CA GLY A 136 -10.24 6.70 1.60
C GLY A 136 -9.48 5.97 2.70
N ASN A 137 -9.64 4.65 2.77
CA ASN A 137 -8.94 3.82 3.77
C ASN A 137 -7.41 4.00 3.72
N VAL A 138 -6.84 4.17 2.52
CA VAL A 138 -5.39 4.41 2.35
C VAL A 138 -4.97 5.73 3.00
N ALA A 139 -5.81 6.77 2.92
CA ALA A 139 -5.55 8.05 3.59
C ALA A 139 -5.59 7.89 5.12
N MET A 140 -6.55 7.12 5.65
CA MET A 140 -6.61 6.81 7.09
C MET A 140 -5.36 6.06 7.54
N ASP A 141 -4.91 5.07 6.76
CA ASP A 141 -3.70 4.30 7.04
C ASP A 141 -2.43 5.16 7.03
N ALA A 142 -2.28 6.02 6.03
CA ALA A 142 -1.15 6.94 5.92
C ALA A 142 -1.14 7.95 7.07
N ALA A 143 -2.30 8.53 7.39
CA ALA A 143 -2.46 9.49 8.48
C ALA A 143 -2.12 8.87 9.84
N ARG A 144 -2.68 7.72 10.16
CA ARG A 144 -2.41 7.03 11.43
C ARG A 144 -0.96 6.55 11.54
N THR A 145 -0.35 6.17 10.41
CA THR A 145 1.08 5.82 10.36
C THR A 145 1.94 7.05 10.66
N ALA A 146 1.68 8.19 10.03
CA ALA A 146 2.41 9.43 10.25
C ALA A 146 2.26 9.94 11.70
N LEU A 147 1.05 9.83 12.26
CA LEU A 147 0.78 10.18 13.65
C LEU A 147 1.62 9.34 14.63
N ARG A 148 1.69 8.02 14.38
CA ARG A 148 2.49 7.08 15.19
C ARG A 148 4.00 7.31 15.06
N LEU A 149 4.44 7.94 13.97
CA LEU A 149 5.82 8.39 13.78
C LEU A 149 6.10 9.77 14.43
N GLY A 150 5.11 10.36 15.10
CA GLY A 150 5.25 11.56 15.92
C GLY A 150 4.83 12.87 15.27
N ALA A 151 4.15 12.83 14.11
CA ALA A 151 3.66 14.04 13.44
C ALA A 151 2.32 14.52 14.00
N GLU A 152 2.07 15.84 13.93
CA GLU A 152 0.71 16.39 13.89
C GLU A 152 0.14 16.15 12.50
N VAL A 153 -1.03 15.50 12.39
CA VAL A 153 -1.53 15.02 11.11
C VAL A 153 -2.90 15.59 10.77
N HIS A 154 -3.01 16.13 9.57
CA HIS A 154 -4.23 16.67 8.99
C HIS A 154 -4.66 15.83 7.77
N ILE A 155 -5.90 15.34 7.77
CA ILE A 155 -6.56 14.81 6.57
C ILE A 155 -7.24 16.00 5.88
N VAL A 156 -6.80 16.27 4.65
CA VAL A 156 -7.37 17.31 3.79
C VAL A 156 -8.30 16.65 2.79
N TYR A 157 -9.59 16.94 2.87
CA TYR A 157 -10.59 16.31 2.01
C TYR A 157 -11.58 17.30 1.42
N ARG A 158 -11.81 17.20 0.10
CA ARG A 158 -12.62 18.16 -0.66
C ARG A 158 -14.11 18.15 -0.38
N ARG A 159 -14.64 17.11 0.27
CA ARG A 159 -16.07 16.94 0.57
C ARG A 159 -16.33 16.92 2.07
N SER A 160 -17.57 16.71 2.42
CA SER A 160 -18.01 16.58 3.81
C SER A 160 -17.64 15.22 4.41
N GLU A 161 -17.81 15.10 5.71
CA GLU A 161 -17.55 13.85 6.44
C GLU A 161 -18.45 12.70 5.97
N ALA A 162 -19.70 12.99 5.67
CA ALA A 162 -20.66 11.99 5.19
C ALA A 162 -20.29 11.39 3.83
N GLU A 163 -19.39 12.03 3.08
CA GLU A 163 -18.94 11.60 1.77
C GLU A 163 -17.53 10.95 1.81
N LEU A 164 -16.97 10.74 3.00
CA LEU A 164 -15.70 10.04 3.13
C LEU A 164 -15.85 8.59 2.61
N PRO A 165 -15.05 8.15 1.63
CA PRO A 165 -15.13 6.79 1.12
C PRO A 165 -14.47 5.74 2.01
N ALA A 166 -13.79 6.18 3.07
CA ALA A 166 -13.23 5.27 4.08
C ALA A 166 -14.36 4.60 4.88
N ARG A 167 -14.08 3.42 5.41
CA ARG A 167 -14.97 2.75 6.36
C ARG A 167 -15.12 3.63 7.60
N ILE A 168 -16.34 3.69 8.12
CA ILE A 168 -16.67 4.58 9.24
C ILE A 168 -15.81 4.27 10.49
N GLU A 169 -15.51 3.00 10.72
CA GLU A 169 -14.66 2.57 11.82
C GLU A 169 -13.24 3.15 11.70
N GLU A 170 -12.68 3.20 10.47
CA GLU A 170 -11.36 3.77 10.24
C GLU A 170 -11.32 5.28 10.45
N VAL A 171 -12.40 5.96 10.10
CA VAL A 171 -12.55 7.40 10.37
C VAL A 171 -12.60 7.65 11.88
N HIS A 172 -13.37 6.85 12.61
CA HIS A 172 -13.47 6.94 14.07
C HIS A 172 -12.11 6.70 14.72
N HIS A 173 -11.41 5.61 14.37
CA HIS A 173 -10.08 5.33 14.89
C HIS A 173 -9.08 6.46 14.62
N ALA A 174 -9.10 7.03 13.41
CA ALA A 174 -8.21 8.15 13.09
C ALA A 174 -8.49 9.38 13.97
N LYS A 175 -9.76 9.70 14.22
CA LYS A 175 -10.17 10.79 15.11
C LYS A 175 -9.80 10.53 16.57
N GLU A 176 -10.06 9.32 17.06
CA GLU A 176 -9.72 8.90 18.44
C GLU A 176 -8.22 8.98 18.70
N GLU A 177 -7.40 8.63 17.69
CA GLU A 177 -5.94 8.76 17.78
C GLU A 177 -5.44 10.21 17.69
N GLY A 178 -6.27 11.16 17.28
CA GLY A 178 -5.95 12.59 17.26
C GLY A 178 -5.64 13.17 15.88
N VAL A 179 -6.01 12.48 14.79
CA VAL A 179 -5.92 13.04 13.44
C VAL A 179 -6.95 14.15 13.25
N ILE A 180 -6.52 15.29 12.73
CA ILE A 180 -7.35 16.47 12.46
C ILE A 180 -7.95 16.34 11.05
N PHE A 181 -9.21 16.72 10.89
CA PHE A 181 -9.91 16.65 9.61
C PHE A 181 -10.24 18.04 9.08
N ASP A 182 -9.56 18.46 8.02
CA ASP A 182 -9.84 19.68 7.25
C ASP A 182 -10.73 19.32 6.06
N LEU A 183 -12.01 19.28 6.33
CA LEU A 183 -13.04 18.93 5.33
C LEU A 183 -13.40 20.13 4.45
N LEU A 184 -14.08 19.89 3.32
CA LEU A 184 -14.47 20.90 2.34
C LEU A 184 -13.27 21.73 1.84
N THR A 185 -12.08 21.13 1.88
CA THR A 185 -10.80 21.77 1.57
C THR A 185 -10.09 21.01 0.47
N ASN A 186 -9.56 21.74 -0.50
CA ASN A 186 -8.79 21.17 -1.61
C ASN A 186 -7.49 21.98 -1.80
N PRO A 187 -6.32 21.33 -1.83
CA PRO A 187 -5.06 22.03 -2.07
C PRO A 187 -5.02 22.58 -3.49
N LYS A 188 -4.44 23.77 -3.68
CA LYS A 188 -4.24 24.40 -4.99
C LYS A 188 -2.81 24.33 -5.47
N GLU A 189 -1.86 24.44 -4.55
CA GLU A 189 -0.43 24.38 -4.81
C GLU A 189 0.31 23.99 -3.54
N ILE A 190 1.52 23.49 -3.68
CA ILE A 190 2.46 23.23 -2.61
C ILE A 190 3.58 24.26 -2.72
N LEU A 191 3.69 25.08 -1.68
CA LEU A 191 4.75 26.08 -1.59
C LEU A 191 6.02 25.42 -1.09
N VAL A 192 7.11 25.70 -1.75
CA VAL A 192 8.44 25.20 -1.38
C VAL A 192 9.33 26.35 -0.95
N ASP A 193 10.26 26.09 -0.05
CA ASP A 193 11.31 27.02 0.29
C ASP A 193 12.50 26.90 -0.69
N GLU A 194 13.58 27.62 -0.41
CA GLU A 194 14.79 27.62 -1.25
C GLU A 194 15.52 26.28 -1.30
N ASN A 195 15.15 25.30 -0.48
CA ASN A 195 15.72 23.96 -0.43
C ASN A 195 14.87 22.93 -1.19
N GLY A 196 13.70 23.29 -1.69
CA GLY A 196 12.81 22.50 -2.51
C GLY A 196 11.81 21.67 -1.72
#